data_ae3cc9515dcab22b495da73b735d2c38
#
_entry.id   ae3cc9515dcab22b495da73b735d2c38
#
_cell.length_a   1.000
_cell.length_b   1.000
_cell.length_c   1.000
_cell.angle_alpha   90.00
_cell.angle_beta   90.00
_cell.angle_gamma   90.00
#
_symmetry.space_group_name_H-M   'P 1'
#
loop_
_entity.id
_entity.type
_entity.pdbx_description
1 polymer ?
#
loop_
_entity_poly.entity_id
_entity_poly.type
_entity_poly.pdbx_seq_one_letter_code
_entity_poly.pdbx_strand_id
1 'polypeptide(L)'
;MNILAVESSCDETAVAIVRDGREVLTDCIASQVDLHRIYGGVVPEIASRKHIEAIYGLADQALEQANLTRDDIDAVAVTYAPGLIGAVLVGVNFAKAAAMAMNKPLIPVHHIRGHIAANYIAYPDLKPPFLCLVVSGGHTMIVEVKDYTDMNILGTTLDDAAGECFDKVARVLGMPYPGGAALDKAAKQGDETRYNLPRSKPGENPYNMSFSVLKTAALNLIHHAEQVGEELDIPSLCASFSAAVSDTLVPRVVMALEQTGYRKIAVAGGVAANSRIRADILAAAEKLGAEVYMPPLSLCGDNGAMIGAQAYYEYLAGNVADMSLNAYATKSILGESI
;
A
#
# COMPACT_ATOMS: atom_id res chain seq x y z
N MET A 1 23.66 -6.32 -7.59
CA MET A 1 22.60 -6.85 -8.44
C MET A 1 21.62 -5.74 -8.75
N ASN A 2 21.46 -5.36 -10.02
CA ASN A 2 20.54 -4.32 -10.46
C ASN A 2 19.24 -4.97 -10.95
N ILE A 3 18.11 -4.63 -10.35
CA ILE A 3 16.80 -5.19 -10.69
C ILE A 3 15.96 -4.10 -11.34
N LEU A 4 15.49 -4.34 -12.57
CA LEU A 4 14.46 -3.53 -13.23
C LEU A 4 13.10 -3.98 -12.72
N ALA A 5 12.43 -3.13 -11.97
CA ALA A 5 11.18 -3.47 -11.27
C ALA A 5 10.00 -2.68 -11.84
N VAL A 6 8.89 -3.38 -12.03
CA VAL A 6 7.65 -2.85 -12.64
C VAL A 6 6.48 -2.97 -11.69
N GLU A 7 5.80 -1.85 -11.44
CA GLU A 7 4.53 -1.77 -10.72
C GLU A 7 3.44 -1.20 -11.63
N SER A 8 2.31 -1.89 -11.70
CA SER A 8 1.15 -1.45 -12.49
C SER A 8 -0.18 -1.98 -11.93
N SER A 9 -0.26 -2.22 -10.63
CA SER A 9 -1.42 -2.93 -10.06
C SER A 9 -2.70 -2.12 -9.96
N CYS A 10 -2.61 -0.79 -9.99
CA CYS A 10 -3.77 0.10 -9.82
C CYS A 10 -3.74 1.29 -10.79
N ASP A 11 -3.45 2.49 -10.34
CA ASP A 11 -3.47 3.74 -11.12
C ASP A 11 -2.09 4.42 -11.24
N GLU A 12 -1.04 3.81 -10.71
CA GLU A 12 0.35 4.20 -10.94
C GLU A 12 1.03 3.20 -11.88
N THR A 13 1.65 3.72 -12.95
CA THR A 13 2.65 2.97 -13.70
C THR A 13 4.02 3.37 -13.19
N ALA A 14 4.77 2.44 -12.62
CA ALA A 14 6.11 2.76 -12.14
C ALA A 14 7.14 1.75 -12.63
N VAL A 15 8.33 2.27 -12.98
CA VAL A 15 9.51 1.47 -13.31
C VAL A 15 10.70 2.01 -12.54
N ALA A 16 11.34 1.14 -11.77
CA ALA A 16 12.50 1.48 -10.96
C ALA A 16 13.69 0.58 -11.25
N ILE A 17 14.90 1.06 -10.94
CA ILE A 17 16.09 0.23 -10.87
C ILE A 17 16.58 0.26 -9.43
N VAL A 18 16.58 -0.91 -8.80
CA VAL A 18 17.00 -1.08 -7.41
C VAL A 18 18.21 -1.99 -7.33
N ARG A 19 19.24 -1.55 -6.61
CA ARG A 19 20.45 -2.31 -6.37
C ARG A 19 20.42 -2.98 -5.03
N ASP A 20 20.67 -4.29 -5.00
CA ASP A 20 20.82 -5.12 -3.80
C ASP A 20 19.63 -4.97 -2.81
N GLY A 21 18.43 -4.67 -3.33
CA GLY A 21 17.19 -4.55 -2.56
C GLY A 21 17.09 -3.33 -1.64
N ARG A 22 18.07 -2.43 -1.64
CA ARG A 22 18.16 -1.31 -0.70
C ARG A 22 18.45 0.05 -1.35
N GLU A 23 19.24 0.08 -2.38
CA GLU A 23 19.65 1.30 -3.07
C GLU A 23 18.74 1.54 -4.29
N VAL A 24 17.98 2.62 -4.25
CA VAL A 24 17.15 3.04 -5.38
C VAL A 24 18.01 3.90 -6.32
N LEU A 25 18.31 3.39 -7.51
CA LEU A 25 19.04 4.15 -8.52
C LEU A 25 18.11 5.10 -9.27
N THR A 26 16.91 4.61 -9.59
CA THR A 26 15.83 5.41 -10.21
C THR A 26 14.47 4.84 -9.79
N ASP A 27 13.46 5.72 -9.79
CA ASP A 27 12.04 5.34 -9.65
C ASP A 27 11.19 6.31 -10.47
N CYS A 28 10.79 5.88 -11.66
CA CYS A 28 10.02 6.66 -12.61
C CYS A 28 8.55 6.29 -12.48
N ILE A 29 7.71 7.27 -12.10
CA ILE A 29 6.28 7.06 -11.83
C ILE A 29 5.46 7.94 -12.75
N ALA A 30 4.48 7.35 -13.45
CA ALA A 30 3.41 8.03 -14.15
C ALA A 30 2.08 7.75 -13.43
N SER A 31 1.62 8.73 -12.65
CA SER A 31 0.34 8.63 -11.94
C SER A 31 -0.83 9.00 -12.82
N GLN A 32 -1.92 8.25 -12.68
CA GLN A 32 -3.18 8.49 -13.38
C GLN A 32 -4.22 9.18 -12.50
N VAL A 33 -3.82 9.65 -11.30
CA VAL A 33 -4.70 10.28 -10.31
C VAL A 33 -5.51 11.43 -10.92
N ASP A 34 -4.87 12.31 -11.70
CA ASP A 34 -5.58 13.44 -12.32
C ASP A 34 -6.64 13.01 -13.33
N LEU A 35 -6.39 11.92 -14.05
CA LEU A 35 -7.36 11.33 -14.97
C LEU A 35 -8.53 10.70 -14.21
N HIS A 36 -8.26 9.95 -13.16
CA HIS A 36 -9.28 9.25 -12.38
C HIS A 36 -10.08 10.19 -11.45
N ARG A 37 -9.54 11.36 -11.14
CA ARG A 37 -10.23 12.41 -10.36
C ARG A 37 -11.56 12.82 -10.99
N ILE A 38 -11.65 12.85 -12.32
CA ILE A 38 -12.87 13.20 -13.07
C ILE A 38 -14.01 12.20 -12.79
N TYR A 39 -13.64 10.95 -12.51
CA TYR A 39 -14.61 9.86 -12.26
C TYR A 39 -14.85 9.64 -10.76
N GLY A 40 -14.13 10.35 -9.88
CA GLY A 40 -14.22 10.16 -8.44
C GLY A 40 -13.62 8.85 -7.92
N GLY A 41 -12.73 8.23 -8.69
CA GLY A 41 -12.03 6.98 -8.35
C GLY A 41 -11.54 6.24 -9.60
N VAL A 42 -10.76 5.19 -9.39
CA VAL A 42 -10.12 4.43 -10.47
C VAL A 42 -11.15 3.71 -11.35
N VAL A 43 -10.99 3.87 -12.67
CA VAL A 43 -11.74 3.12 -13.70
C VAL A 43 -10.81 2.07 -14.30
N PRO A 44 -11.02 0.76 -14.02
CA PRO A 44 -10.04 -0.29 -14.32
C PRO A 44 -9.62 -0.40 -15.78
N GLU A 45 -10.58 -0.22 -16.72
CA GLU A 45 -10.27 -0.30 -18.15
C GLU A 45 -9.42 0.88 -18.62
N ILE A 46 -9.69 2.08 -18.11
CA ILE A 46 -8.90 3.27 -18.41
C ILE A 46 -7.48 3.09 -17.86
N ALA A 47 -7.37 2.61 -16.62
CA ALA A 47 -6.07 2.35 -15.98
C ALA A 47 -5.23 1.38 -16.83
N SER A 48 -5.79 0.26 -17.24
CA SER A 48 -5.09 -0.74 -18.07
C SER A 48 -4.55 -0.15 -19.36
N ARG A 49 -5.33 0.67 -20.06
CA ARG A 49 -4.90 1.33 -21.30
C ARG A 49 -3.76 2.31 -21.06
N LYS A 50 -3.81 3.07 -19.97
CA LYS A 50 -2.77 4.05 -19.63
C LYS A 50 -1.45 3.39 -19.24
N HIS A 51 -1.47 2.23 -18.60
CA HIS A 51 -0.26 1.45 -18.35
C HIS A 51 0.44 1.06 -19.66
N ILE A 52 -0.30 0.63 -20.70
CA ILE A 52 0.28 0.27 -22.00
C ILE A 52 0.98 1.47 -22.63
N GLU A 53 0.40 2.67 -22.52
CA GLU A 53 0.95 3.88 -23.10
C GLU A 53 2.26 4.33 -22.41
N ALA A 54 2.38 4.11 -21.09
CA ALA A 54 3.45 4.68 -20.27
C ALA A 54 4.64 3.73 -20.03
N ILE A 55 4.39 2.44 -19.89
CA ILE A 55 5.34 1.48 -19.29
C ILE A 55 6.69 1.40 -20.02
N TYR A 56 6.67 1.41 -21.36
CA TYR A 56 7.90 1.33 -22.16
C TYR A 56 8.74 2.60 -22.00
N GLY A 57 8.10 3.77 -22.10
CA GLY A 57 8.80 5.05 -21.93
C GLY A 57 9.41 5.22 -20.54
N LEU A 58 8.71 4.75 -19.50
CA LEU A 58 9.24 4.76 -18.14
C LEU A 58 10.44 3.82 -17.96
N ALA A 59 10.44 2.67 -18.64
CA ALA A 59 11.56 1.73 -18.57
C ALA A 59 12.82 2.31 -19.25
N ASP A 60 12.68 2.95 -20.41
CA ASP A 60 13.79 3.64 -21.06
C ASP A 60 14.27 4.82 -20.21
N GLN A 61 13.36 5.61 -19.65
CA GLN A 61 13.69 6.73 -18.76
C GLN A 61 14.44 6.25 -17.50
N ALA A 62 14.03 5.13 -16.91
CA ALA A 62 14.69 4.57 -15.72
C ALA A 62 16.14 4.17 -16.03
N LEU A 63 16.40 3.54 -17.18
CA LEU A 63 17.74 3.18 -17.62
C LEU A 63 18.60 4.44 -17.89
N GLU A 64 18.04 5.44 -18.58
CA GLU A 64 18.72 6.69 -18.87
C GLU A 64 19.10 7.44 -17.59
N GLN A 65 18.16 7.62 -16.65
CA GLN A 65 18.42 8.32 -15.39
C GLN A 65 19.43 7.59 -14.50
N ALA A 66 19.44 6.26 -14.52
CA ALA A 66 20.44 5.45 -13.81
C ALA A 66 21.82 5.45 -14.52
N ASN A 67 21.89 5.97 -15.73
CA ASN A 67 23.06 5.86 -16.60
C ASN A 67 23.50 4.39 -16.80
N LEU A 68 22.51 3.51 -16.99
CA LEU A 68 22.67 2.07 -17.22
C LEU A 68 22.10 1.68 -18.57
N THR A 69 22.59 0.54 -19.08
CA THR A 69 22.08 -0.12 -20.27
C THR A 69 21.29 -1.37 -19.89
N ARG A 70 20.63 -2.01 -20.85
CA ARG A 70 19.92 -3.28 -20.63
C ARG A 70 20.87 -4.41 -20.21
N ASP A 71 22.14 -4.36 -20.59
CA ASP A 71 23.14 -5.37 -20.24
C ASP A 71 23.52 -5.29 -18.74
N ASP A 72 23.38 -4.09 -18.14
CA ASP A 72 23.68 -3.86 -16.72
C ASP A 72 22.58 -4.33 -15.78
N ILE A 73 21.43 -4.77 -16.32
CA ILE A 73 20.31 -5.31 -15.53
C ILE A 73 20.54 -6.81 -15.31
N ASP A 74 20.40 -7.24 -14.06
CA ASP A 74 20.62 -8.63 -13.65
C ASP A 74 19.32 -9.45 -13.59
N ALA A 75 18.18 -8.80 -13.34
CA ALA A 75 16.87 -9.44 -13.28
C ALA A 75 15.75 -8.43 -13.59
N VAL A 76 14.60 -8.94 -14.00
CA VAL A 76 13.36 -8.16 -14.17
C VAL A 76 12.35 -8.63 -13.13
N ALA A 77 11.78 -7.68 -12.39
CA ALA A 77 10.75 -7.93 -11.39
C ALA A 77 9.42 -7.29 -11.77
N VAL A 78 8.33 -7.88 -11.34
CA VAL A 78 7.00 -7.35 -11.63
C VAL A 78 6.00 -7.71 -10.56
N THR A 79 5.11 -6.78 -10.27
CA THR A 79 3.91 -7.07 -9.49
C THR A 79 2.98 -7.98 -10.28
N TYR A 80 2.71 -9.18 -9.72
CA TYR A 80 1.84 -10.17 -10.37
C TYR A 80 0.50 -10.35 -9.67
N ALA A 81 0.37 -9.88 -8.43
CA ALA A 81 -0.81 -9.95 -7.56
C ALA A 81 -0.64 -9.07 -6.31
N PRO A 82 -1.74 -8.70 -5.64
CA PRO A 82 -3.06 -8.48 -6.18
C PRO A 82 -3.16 -7.14 -6.92
N GLY A 83 -4.27 -6.91 -7.64
CA GLY A 83 -4.52 -5.62 -8.28
C GLY A 83 -5.66 -5.69 -9.30
N LEU A 84 -5.86 -4.60 -10.04
CA LEU A 84 -6.79 -4.56 -11.17
C LEU A 84 -6.26 -5.48 -12.26
N ILE A 85 -7.00 -6.57 -12.55
CA ILE A 85 -6.49 -7.67 -13.38
C ILE A 85 -5.90 -7.21 -14.72
N GLY A 86 -6.56 -6.27 -15.42
CA GLY A 86 -6.07 -5.74 -16.69
C GLY A 86 -4.79 -4.92 -16.53
N ALA A 87 -4.67 -4.17 -15.45
CA ALA A 87 -3.49 -3.35 -15.14
C ALA A 87 -2.29 -4.24 -14.78
N VAL A 88 -2.48 -5.19 -13.85
CA VAL A 88 -1.43 -6.19 -13.51
C VAL A 88 -0.98 -6.97 -14.74
N LEU A 89 -1.91 -7.36 -15.62
CA LEU A 89 -1.60 -8.11 -16.84
C LEU A 89 -0.70 -7.33 -17.79
N VAL A 90 -0.84 -6.01 -17.87
CA VAL A 90 0.05 -5.16 -18.68
C VAL A 90 1.48 -5.24 -18.17
N GLY A 91 1.69 -5.03 -16.86
CA GLY A 91 3.02 -5.12 -16.25
C GLY A 91 3.64 -6.51 -16.41
N VAL A 92 2.88 -7.57 -16.14
CA VAL A 92 3.35 -8.96 -16.27
C VAL A 92 3.79 -9.27 -17.70
N ASN A 93 3.02 -8.88 -18.72
CA ASN A 93 3.39 -9.11 -20.10
C ASN A 93 4.62 -8.31 -20.53
N PHE A 94 4.70 -7.04 -20.10
CA PHE A 94 5.89 -6.22 -20.35
C PHE A 94 7.14 -6.85 -19.71
N ALA A 95 7.06 -7.23 -18.44
CA ALA A 95 8.19 -7.80 -17.72
C ALA A 95 8.64 -9.14 -18.31
N LYS A 96 7.70 -10.01 -18.73
CA LYS A 96 8.00 -11.26 -19.45
C LYS A 96 8.76 -10.99 -20.75
N ALA A 97 8.28 -10.05 -21.55
CA ALA A 97 8.93 -9.68 -22.80
C ALA A 97 10.33 -9.08 -22.57
N ALA A 98 10.49 -8.23 -21.57
CA ALA A 98 11.77 -7.63 -21.18
C ALA A 98 12.75 -8.71 -20.67
N ALA A 99 12.33 -9.58 -19.77
CA ALA A 99 13.15 -10.67 -19.23
C ALA A 99 13.62 -11.63 -20.36
N MET A 100 12.71 -11.99 -21.27
CA MET A 100 13.04 -12.82 -22.42
C MET A 100 14.05 -12.13 -23.37
N ALA A 101 13.81 -10.87 -23.70
CA ALA A 101 14.67 -10.12 -24.63
C ALA A 101 16.08 -9.89 -24.06
N MET A 102 16.19 -9.67 -22.75
CA MET A 102 17.47 -9.49 -22.07
C MET A 102 18.09 -10.81 -21.59
N ASN A 103 17.41 -11.95 -21.74
CA ASN A 103 17.82 -13.25 -21.22
C ASN A 103 18.14 -13.20 -19.72
N LYS A 104 17.25 -12.60 -18.95
CA LYS A 104 17.39 -12.42 -17.48
C LYS A 104 16.26 -13.12 -16.73
N PRO A 105 16.46 -13.49 -15.46
CA PRO A 105 15.42 -14.10 -14.64
C PRO A 105 14.25 -13.13 -14.43
N LEU A 106 13.04 -13.69 -14.38
CA LEU A 106 11.79 -12.99 -14.08
C LEU A 106 11.39 -13.25 -12.62
N ILE A 107 11.23 -12.20 -11.83
CA ILE A 107 10.92 -12.31 -10.41
C ILE A 107 9.49 -11.83 -10.16
N PRO A 108 8.57 -12.72 -9.74
CA PRO A 108 7.21 -12.35 -9.39
C PRO A 108 7.19 -11.74 -7.98
N VAL A 109 6.62 -10.56 -7.83
CA VAL A 109 6.49 -9.89 -6.54
C VAL A 109 5.04 -9.68 -6.18
N HIS A 110 4.66 -10.05 -4.96
CA HIS A 110 3.35 -9.74 -4.43
C HIS A 110 3.32 -8.26 -3.99
N HIS A 111 2.36 -7.49 -4.49
CA HIS A 111 2.22 -6.04 -4.25
C HIS A 111 2.33 -5.66 -2.76
N ILE A 112 1.63 -6.39 -1.89
CA ILE A 112 1.66 -6.11 -0.45
C ILE A 112 3.04 -6.38 0.17
N ARG A 113 3.77 -7.39 -0.31
CA ARG A 113 5.17 -7.62 0.09
C ARG A 113 6.06 -6.45 -0.36
N GLY A 114 5.78 -5.88 -1.53
CA GLY A 114 6.41 -4.64 -1.99
C GLY A 114 6.20 -3.49 -1.00
N HIS A 115 4.97 -3.21 -0.59
CA HIS A 115 4.71 -2.18 0.40
C HIS A 115 5.48 -2.39 1.72
N ILE A 116 5.57 -3.63 2.20
CA ILE A 116 6.39 -3.95 3.39
C ILE A 116 7.86 -3.63 3.10
N ALA A 117 8.37 -4.01 1.91
CA ALA A 117 9.76 -3.81 1.51
C ALA A 117 10.14 -2.35 1.27
N ALA A 118 9.19 -1.44 1.07
CA ALA A 118 9.45 0.00 1.05
C ALA A 118 10.16 0.48 2.33
N ASN A 119 9.91 -0.19 3.47
CA ASN A 119 10.63 0.08 4.72
C ASN A 119 12.10 -0.34 4.67
N TYR A 120 12.49 -1.32 3.86
CA TYR A 120 13.89 -1.72 3.70
C TYR A 120 14.71 -0.66 2.97
N ILE A 121 14.08 0.12 2.08
CA ILE A 121 14.68 1.26 1.41
C ILE A 121 14.86 2.42 2.39
N ALA A 122 13.78 2.75 3.13
CA ALA A 122 13.80 3.85 4.09
C ALA A 122 14.73 3.60 5.29
N TYR A 123 14.87 2.34 5.68
CA TYR A 123 15.63 1.91 6.85
C TYR A 123 16.56 0.74 6.49
N PRO A 124 17.77 1.00 5.98
CA PRO A 124 18.69 -0.04 5.53
C PRO A 124 19.06 -1.07 6.61
N ASP A 125 18.95 -0.70 7.90
CA ASP A 125 19.24 -1.58 9.03
C ASP A 125 18.03 -2.42 9.48
N LEU A 126 16.82 -2.16 8.95
CA LEU A 126 15.65 -2.96 9.27
C LEU A 126 15.80 -4.36 8.69
N LYS A 127 15.74 -5.34 9.59
CA LYS A 127 15.80 -6.78 9.27
C LYS A 127 14.69 -7.51 10.01
N PRO A 128 14.10 -8.55 9.43
CA PRO A 128 13.21 -9.46 10.14
C PRO A 128 13.91 -10.06 11.37
N PRO A 129 13.14 -10.50 12.40
CA PRO A 129 11.70 -10.46 12.44
C PRO A 129 11.14 -9.12 12.97
N PHE A 130 9.93 -8.76 12.51
CA PHE A 130 9.17 -7.59 12.98
C PHE A 130 7.67 -7.74 12.66
N LEU A 131 6.83 -6.90 13.27
CA LEU A 131 5.42 -6.75 12.85
C LEU A 131 5.30 -5.64 11.80
N CYS A 132 4.33 -5.78 10.89
CA CYS A 132 3.99 -4.74 9.94
C CYS A 132 2.47 -4.50 9.93
N LEU A 133 2.06 -3.24 10.16
CA LEU A 133 0.70 -2.80 9.87
C LEU A 133 0.67 -2.35 8.40
N VAL A 134 0.01 -3.11 7.56
CA VAL A 134 -0.26 -2.74 6.16
C VAL A 134 -1.61 -2.07 6.10
N VAL A 135 -1.65 -0.81 5.62
CA VAL A 135 -2.88 -0.01 5.48
C VAL A 135 -2.84 0.74 4.15
N SER A 136 -3.60 0.26 3.17
CA SER A 136 -3.67 0.83 1.83
C SER A 136 -5.12 1.05 1.38
N GLY A 137 -5.31 1.46 0.13
CA GLY A 137 -6.64 1.60 -0.48
C GLY A 137 -7.44 0.30 -0.48
N GLY A 138 -6.79 -0.82 -0.80
CA GLY A 138 -7.44 -2.12 -0.93
C GLY A 138 -7.16 -3.11 0.21
N HIS A 139 -6.21 -2.84 1.10
CA HIS A 139 -5.78 -3.81 2.11
C HIS A 139 -5.57 -3.17 3.49
N THR A 140 -6.01 -3.90 4.53
CA THR A 140 -5.73 -3.55 5.92
C THR A 140 -5.47 -4.83 6.69
N MET A 141 -4.22 -5.02 7.17
CA MET A 141 -3.83 -6.23 7.87
C MET A 141 -2.63 -6.01 8.80
N ILE A 142 -2.49 -6.87 9.78
CA ILE A 142 -1.30 -6.98 10.63
C ILE A 142 -0.54 -8.23 10.20
N VAL A 143 0.69 -8.04 9.76
CA VAL A 143 1.57 -9.09 9.23
C VAL A 143 2.74 -9.31 10.18
N GLU A 144 2.99 -10.54 10.53
CA GLU A 144 4.22 -11.00 11.16
C GLU A 144 5.23 -11.32 10.07
N VAL A 145 6.28 -10.53 9.97
CA VAL A 145 7.38 -10.73 9.02
C VAL A 145 8.48 -11.50 9.73
N LYS A 146 8.51 -12.82 9.55
CA LYS A 146 9.47 -13.73 10.17
C LYS A 146 10.81 -13.70 9.46
N ASP A 147 10.75 -13.65 8.13
CA ASP A 147 11.88 -13.44 7.25
C ASP A 147 11.41 -12.64 6.03
N TYR A 148 12.30 -12.22 5.17
CA TYR A 148 12.01 -11.39 3.99
C TYR A 148 10.97 -12.02 3.04
N THR A 149 10.87 -13.34 3.04
CA THR A 149 9.91 -14.11 2.21
C THR A 149 8.97 -15.00 3.04
N ASP A 150 9.17 -15.10 4.35
CA ASP A 150 8.30 -15.84 5.27
C ASP A 150 7.47 -14.86 6.11
N MET A 151 6.18 -14.83 5.85
CA MET A 151 5.22 -13.92 6.47
C MET A 151 4.00 -14.68 6.96
N ASN A 152 3.36 -14.16 8.01
CA ASN A 152 2.10 -14.68 8.55
C ASN A 152 1.12 -13.55 8.78
N ILE A 153 -0.16 -13.75 8.49
CA ILE A 153 -1.22 -12.77 8.76
C ILE A 153 -1.79 -13.04 10.16
N LEU A 154 -1.61 -12.09 11.08
CA LEU A 154 -2.20 -12.15 12.41
C LEU A 154 -3.68 -11.75 12.37
N GLY A 155 -4.00 -10.69 11.64
CA GLY A 155 -5.36 -10.20 11.45
C GLY A 155 -5.51 -9.38 10.19
N THR A 156 -6.75 -9.31 9.69
CA THR A 156 -7.09 -8.57 8.47
C THR A 156 -8.42 -7.85 8.64
N THR A 157 -8.72 -6.93 7.74
CA THR A 157 -10.10 -6.42 7.66
C THR A 157 -11.05 -7.53 7.19
N LEU A 158 -12.24 -7.55 7.78
CA LEU A 158 -13.31 -8.51 7.43
C LEU A 158 -14.24 -7.96 6.33
N ASP A 159 -14.09 -6.68 6.01
CA ASP A 159 -14.94 -5.97 5.06
C ASP A 159 -14.13 -4.91 4.28
N ASP A 160 -14.53 -3.65 4.31
CA ASP A 160 -13.79 -2.59 3.61
C ASP A 160 -12.36 -2.41 4.17
N ALA A 161 -11.42 -2.05 3.31
CA ALA A 161 -10.12 -1.56 3.75
C ALA A 161 -10.24 -0.13 4.32
N ALA A 162 -9.33 0.24 5.23
CA ALA A 162 -9.34 1.58 5.83
C ALA A 162 -9.21 2.69 4.78
N GLY A 163 -8.34 2.52 3.78
CA GLY A 163 -8.16 3.50 2.72
C GLY A 163 -9.40 3.66 1.85
N GLU A 164 -10.05 2.56 1.49
CA GLU A 164 -11.33 2.59 0.77
C GLU A 164 -12.41 3.36 1.54
N CYS A 165 -12.43 3.22 2.86
CA CYS A 165 -13.37 3.97 3.71
C CYS A 165 -13.07 5.47 3.69
N PHE A 166 -11.79 5.87 3.77
CA PHE A 166 -11.39 7.26 3.62
C PHE A 166 -11.83 7.84 2.27
N ASP A 167 -11.58 7.13 1.19
CA ASP A 167 -11.93 7.60 -0.16
C ASP A 167 -13.45 7.70 -0.37
N LYS A 168 -14.22 6.73 0.15
CA LYS A 168 -15.68 6.76 0.06
C LYS A 168 -16.31 7.92 0.84
N VAL A 169 -15.85 8.18 2.06
CA VAL A 169 -16.34 9.30 2.87
C VAL A 169 -15.93 10.63 2.25
N ALA A 170 -14.67 10.78 1.84
CA ALA A 170 -14.18 11.98 1.18
C ALA A 170 -14.95 12.29 -0.11
N ARG A 171 -15.27 11.28 -0.91
CA ARG A 171 -16.07 11.44 -2.14
C ARG A 171 -17.46 12.00 -1.86
N VAL A 172 -18.16 11.51 -0.83
CA VAL A 172 -19.49 12.02 -0.48
C VAL A 172 -19.41 13.43 0.08
N LEU A 173 -18.31 13.80 0.75
CA LEU A 173 -18.03 15.18 1.16
C LEU A 173 -17.61 16.11 0.00
N GLY A 174 -17.58 15.61 -1.24
CA GLY A 174 -17.17 16.40 -2.41
C GLY A 174 -15.67 16.70 -2.45
N MET A 175 -14.84 15.96 -1.70
CA MET A 175 -13.40 16.14 -1.69
C MET A 175 -12.75 15.49 -2.92
N PRO A 176 -11.58 16.02 -3.38
CA PRO A 176 -10.88 15.46 -4.53
C PRO A 176 -10.29 14.07 -4.23
N TYR A 177 -10.16 13.24 -5.27
CA TYR A 177 -9.40 12.00 -5.23
C TYR A 177 -7.87 12.27 -5.31
N PRO A 178 -7.01 11.57 -4.56
CA PRO A 178 -7.30 10.58 -3.51
C PRO A 178 -7.88 11.21 -2.25
N GLY A 179 -9.00 10.65 -1.77
CA GLY A 179 -9.78 11.22 -0.69
C GLY A 179 -9.08 11.22 0.67
N GLY A 180 -8.27 10.19 0.93
CA GLY A 180 -7.56 10.04 2.20
C GLY A 180 -6.66 11.23 2.54
N ALA A 181 -5.92 11.76 1.56
CA ALA A 181 -5.04 12.92 1.76
C ALA A 181 -5.83 14.22 2.01
N ALA A 182 -6.94 14.42 1.27
CA ALA A 182 -7.81 15.58 1.45
C ALA A 182 -8.49 15.57 2.83
N LEU A 183 -8.97 14.40 3.24
CA LEU A 183 -9.59 14.18 4.55
C LEU A 183 -8.60 14.41 5.69
N ASP A 184 -7.37 13.88 5.61
CA ASP A 184 -6.30 14.09 6.60
C ASP A 184 -5.95 15.58 6.74
N LYS A 185 -5.90 16.30 5.60
CA LYS A 185 -5.65 17.75 5.62
C LYS A 185 -6.77 18.52 6.33
N ALA A 186 -8.03 18.18 6.07
CA ALA A 186 -9.20 18.82 6.72
C ALA A 186 -9.25 18.48 8.21
N ALA A 187 -8.98 17.24 8.58
CA ALA A 187 -8.99 16.75 9.96
C ALA A 187 -8.08 17.53 10.92
N LYS A 188 -6.97 18.11 10.42
CA LYS A 188 -6.03 18.89 11.23
C LYS A 188 -6.62 20.17 11.82
N GLN A 189 -7.77 20.63 11.31
CA GLN A 189 -8.44 21.85 11.75
C GLN A 189 -9.71 21.55 12.57
N GLY A 190 -10.04 20.28 12.77
CA GLY A 190 -11.28 19.85 13.40
C GLY A 190 -11.12 19.33 14.82
N ASP A 191 -12.25 19.26 15.53
CA ASP A 191 -12.37 18.62 16.84
C ASP A 191 -12.78 17.16 16.67
N GLU A 192 -11.90 16.24 17.03
CA GLU A 192 -12.10 14.78 16.91
C GLU A 192 -13.20 14.23 17.82
N THR A 193 -13.63 14.99 18.83
CA THR A 193 -14.63 14.56 19.81
C THR A 193 -16.06 14.96 19.42
N ARG A 194 -16.22 15.82 18.38
CA ARG A 194 -17.50 16.41 18.00
C ARG A 194 -18.52 15.39 17.51
N TYR A 195 -18.10 14.40 16.74
CA TYR A 195 -18.99 13.38 16.18
C TYR A 195 -18.69 12.01 16.78
N ASN A 196 -19.69 11.41 17.44
CA ASN A 196 -19.54 10.08 18.03
C ASN A 196 -19.77 9.01 16.96
N LEU A 197 -18.69 8.59 16.29
CA LEU A 197 -18.71 7.53 15.30
C LEU A 197 -18.40 6.17 15.92
N PRO A 198 -18.98 5.07 15.42
CA PRO A 198 -18.77 3.73 15.99
C PRO A 198 -17.33 3.24 15.79
N ARG A 199 -16.87 2.39 16.70
CA ARG A 199 -15.59 1.67 16.64
C ARG A 199 -15.84 0.20 16.41
N SER A 200 -14.96 -0.43 15.62
CA SER A 200 -15.02 -1.89 15.41
C SER A 200 -14.77 -2.65 16.70
N LYS A 201 -15.69 -3.57 17.02
CA LYS A 201 -15.52 -4.48 18.15
C LYS A 201 -14.66 -5.68 17.72
N PRO A 202 -13.85 -6.26 18.62
CA PRO A 202 -13.15 -7.50 18.35
C PRO A 202 -14.14 -8.63 18.03
N GLY A 203 -13.82 -9.46 17.00
CA GLY A 203 -14.52 -10.69 16.69
C GLY A 203 -13.84 -11.90 17.34
N GLU A 204 -14.01 -13.08 16.74
CA GLU A 204 -13.35 -14.32 17.21
C GLU A 204 -11.81 -14.20 17.15
N ASN A 205 -11.28 -13.66 16.05
CA ASN A 205 -9.87 -13.26 16.00
C ASN A 205 -9.74 -11.79 16.45
N PRO A 206 -9.10 -11.53 17.60
CA PRO A 206 -9.03 -10.19 18.18
C PRO A 206 -8.20 -9.19 17.35
N TYR A 207 -7.38 -9.68 16.42
CA TYR A 207 -6.60 -8.84 15.50
C TYR A 207 -7.39 -8.40 14.27
N ASN A 208 -8.53 -9.03 13.97
CA ASN A 208 -9.35 -8.65 12.83
C ASN A 208 -10.00 -7.27 13.04
N MET A 209 -10.19 -6.58 11.93
CA MET A 209 -10.73 -5.23 11.85
C MET A 209 -12.00 -5.20 11.00
N SER A 210 -12.84 -4.18 11.19
CA SER A 210 -14.00 -3.92 10.33
C SER A 210 -14.22 -2.42 10.25
N PHE A 211 -14.50 -1.92 9.06
CA PHE A 211 -14.68 -0.49 8.78
C PHE A 211 -16.02 -0.18 8.13
N SER A 212 -16.79 -1.17 7.67
CA SER A 212 -18.06 -0.96 6.98
C SER A 212 -19.11 -0.28 7.86
N VAL A 213 -19.17 -0.60 9.14
CA VAL A 213 -20.09 0.05 10.09
C VAL A 213 -19.70 1.51 10.30
N LEU A 214 -18.41 1.80 10.46
CA LEU A 214 -17.89 3.17 10.59
C LEU A 214 -18.18 3.99 9.33
N LYS A 215 -17.87 3.45 8.15
CA LYS A 215 -18.17 4.07 6.87
C LYS A 215 -19.65 4.40 6.75
N THR A 216 -20.53 3.41 6.99
CA THR A 216 -21.99 3.58 6.88
C THR A 216 -22.52 4.63 7.84
N ALA A 217 -22.01 4.67 9.07
CA ALA A 217 -22.40 5.69 10.05
C ALA A 217 -22.01 7.10 9.59
N ALA A 218 -20.80 7.28 9.06
CA ALA A 218 -20.35 8.57 8.54
C ALA A 218 -21.19 9.01 7.32
N LEU A 219 -21.46 8.10 6.37
CA LEU A 219 -22.30 8.40 5.20
C LEU A 219 -23.74 8.76 5.59
N ASN A 220 -24.34 8.01 6.54
CA ASN A 220 -25.68 8.31 7.02
C ASN A 220 -25.76 9.68 7.71
N LEU A 221 -24.72 10.04 8.48
CA LEU A 221 -24.65 11.34 9.12
C LEU A 221 -24.59 12.48 8.10
N ILE A 222 -23.77 12.32 7.03
CA ILE A 222 -23.66 13.31 5.94
C ILE A 222 -25.00 13.45 5.23
N HIS A 223 -25.60 12.34 4.80
CA HIS A 223 -26.89 12.37 4.07
C HIS A 223 -28.03 12.91 4.94
N HIS A 224 -28.03 12.59 6.26
CA HIS A 224 -29.04 13.14 7.16
C HIS A 224 -28.93 14.66 7.26
N ALA A 225 -27.74 15.18 7.45
CA ALA A 225 -27.51 16.61 7.51
C ALA A 225 -27.95 17.33 6.22
N GLU A 226 -27.63 16.78 5.06
CA GLU A 226 -28.10 17.28 3.77
C GLU A 226 -29.65 17.31 3.67
N GLN A 227 -30.33 16.24 4.12
CA GLN A 227 -31.78 16.15 4.07
C GLN A 227 -32.51 17.16 4.97
N VAL A 228 -31.94 17.44 6.15
CA VAL A 228 -32.55 18.37 7.12
C VAL A 228 -32.03 19.80 6.98
N GLY A 229 -31.06 20.02 6.07
CA GLY A 229 -30.43 21.34 5.87
C GLY A 229 -29.53 21.78 7.01
N GLU A 230 -28.94 20.81 7.75
CA GLU A 230 -27.96 21.07 8.81
C GLU A 230 -26.57 21.27 8.20
N GLU A 231 -25.87 22.31 8.63
CA GLU A 231 -24.49 22.54 8.22
C GLU A 231 -23.53 21.67 9.05
N LEU A 232 -22.80 20.79 8.36
CA LEU A 232 -21.78 19.97 9.01
C LEU A 232 -20.47 20.73 9.17
N ASP A 233 -19.88 20.58 10.35
CA ASP A 233 -18.48 20.92 10.57
C ASP A 233 -17.58 19.85 9.94
N ILE A 234 -17.30 20.02 8.65
CA ILE A 234 -16.53 19.04 7.85
C ILE A 234 -15.15 18.75 8.43
N PRO A 235 -14.34 19.75 8.88
CA PRO A 235 -13.07 19.49 9.56
C PRO A 235 -13.22 18.56 10.77
N SER A 236 -14.20 18.81 11.63
CA SER A 236 -14.44 17.99 12.82
C SER A 236 -14.98 16.60 12.48
N LEU A 237 -15.79 16.46 11.43
CA LEU A 237 -16.20 15.13 10.95
C LEU A 237 -15.00 14.34 10.44
N CYS A 238 -14.10 14.96 9.68
CA CYS A 238 -12.87 14.33 9.21
C CYS A 238 -11.94 13.93 10.38
N ALA A 239 -11.82 14.77 11.40
CA ALA A 239 -11.05 14.47 12.60
C ALA A 239 -11.64 13.30 13.39
N SER A 240 -12.96 13.32 13.65
CA SER A 240 -13.67 12.22 14.34
C SER A 240 -13.60 10.90 13.56
N PHE A 241 -13.66 10.95 12.22
CA PHE A 241 -13.54 9.77 11.38
C PHE A 241 -12.12 9.19 11.44
N SER A 242 -11.09 10.04 11.32
CA SER A 242 -9.68 9.62 11.42
C SER A 242 -9.38 9.02 12.79
N ALA A 243 -9.90 9.61 13.87
CA ALA A 243 -9.79 9.07 15.22
C ALA A 243 -10.45 7.68 15.33
N ALA A 244 -11.65 7.48 14.77
CA ALA A 244 -12.33 6.20 14.81
C ALA A 244 -11.59 5.10 14.02
N VAL A 245 -10.95 5.43 12.90
CA VAL A 245 -10.08 4.51 12.17
C VAL A 245 -8.85 4.17 13.01
N SER A 246 -8.18 5.16 13.59
CA SER A 246 -7.01 4.95 14.43
C SER A 246 -7.32 4.11 15.66
N ASP A 247 -8.44 4.38 16.35
CA ASP A 247 -8.94 3.59 17.49
C ASP A 247 -9.29 2.13 17.13
N THR A 248 -9.50 1.86 15.85
CA THR A 248 -9.68 0.50 15.34
C THR A 248 -8.34 -0.19 15.09
N LEU A 249 -7.35 0.52 14.57
CA LEU A 249 -6.05 -0.04 14.18
C LEU A 249 -5.09 -0.20 15.37
N VAL A 250 -4.86 0.89 16.12
CA VAL A 250 -3.77 0.99 17.10
C VAL A 250 -3.90 -0.01 18.25
N PRO A 251 -5.08 -0.24 18.87
CA PRO A 251 -5.21 -1.24 19.94
C PRO A 251 -4.86 -2.66 19.48
N ARG A 252 -5.09 -3.00 18.21
CA ARG A 252 -4.77 -4.31 17.64
C ARG A 252 -3.27 -4.46 17.39
N VAL A 253 -2.61 -3.38 16.97
CA VAL A 253 -1.14 -3.34 16.86
C VAL A 253 -0.50 -3.50 18.24
N VAL A 254 -1.00 -2.79 19.25
CA VAL A 254 -0.53 -2.91 20.65
C VAL A 254 -0.67 -4.34 21.13
N MET A 255 -1.85 -4.94 20.97
CA MET A 255 -2.11 -6.33 21.34
C MET A 255 -1.16 -7.29 20.61
N ALA A 256 -0.91 -7.08 19.32
CA ALA A 256 0.00 -7.91 18.55
C ALA A 256 1.44 -7.80 19.07
N LEU A 257 1.93 -6.59 19.39
CA LEU A 257 3.25 -6.38 19.98
C LEU A 257 3.39 -7.07 21.35
N GLU A 258 2.37 -6.95 22.20
CA GLU A 258 2.36 -7.56 23.54
C GLU A 258 2.35 -9.08 23.48
N GLN A 259 1.51 -9.68 22.62
CA GLN A 259 1.33 -11.13 22.56
C GLN A 259 2.45 -11.85 21.81
N THR A 260 3.03 -11.22 20.79
CA THR A 260 4.16 -11.78 20.04
C THR A 260 5.51 -11.51 20.67
N GLY A 261 5.61 -10.48 21.51
CA GLY A 261 6.88 -10.05 22.13
C GLY A 261 7.81 -9.30 21.19
N TYR A 262 7.41 -9.04 19.92
CA TYR A 262 8.20 -8.22 19.00
C TYR A 262 8.38 -6.80 19.53
N ARG A 263 9.54 -6.20 19.23
CA ARG A 263 9.92 -4.83 19.61
C ARG A 263 10.12 -3.91 18.42
N LYS A 264 9.75 -4.37 17.22
CA LYS A 264 9.81 -3.60 15.98
C LYS A 264 8.44 -3.64 15.30
N ILE A 265 7.93 -2.48 14.93
CA ILE A 265 6.71 -2.32 14.14
C ILE A 265 6.99 -1.45 12.91
N ALA A 266 6.73 -1.98 11.74
CA ALA A 266 6.71 -1.21 10.49
C ALA A 266 5.27 -0.82 10.14
N VAL A 267 5.11 0.29 9.43
CA VAL A 267 3.81 0.68 8.81
C VAL A 267 4.04 0.79 7.31
N ALA A 268 3.09 0.31 6.52
CA ALA A 268 3.21 0.23 5.06
C ALA A 268 1.88 0.54 4.37
N GLY A 269 1.96 0.99 3.10
CA GLY A 269 0.81 1.34 2.27
C GLY A 269 0.42 2.81 2.34
N GLY A 270 -0.43 3.27 1.40
CA GLY A 270 -0.77 4.69 1.22
C GLY A 270 -1.39 5.36 2.45
N VAL A 271 -2.18 4.63 3.24
CA VAL A 271 -2.78 5.16 4.49
C VAL A 271 -1.74 5.32 5.61
N ALA A 272 -0.55 4.72 5.50
CA ALA A 272 0.58 5.00 6.39
C ALA A 272 1.01 6.48 6.35
N ALA A 273 0.58 7.24 5.35
CA ALA A 273 0.79 8.68 5.26
C ALA A 273 -0.15 9.50 6.18
N ASN A 274 -1.25 8.90 6.69
CA ASN A 274 -2.23 9.59 7.53
C ASN A 274 -1.58 10.08 8.84
N SER A 275 -1.69 11.38 9.10
CA SER A 275 -0.99 12.03 10.21
C SER A 275 -1.46 11.54 11.59
N ARG A 276 -2.77 11.25 11.75
CA ARG A 276 -3.32 10.75 13.02
C ARG A 276 -2.84 9.34 13.31
N ILE A 277 -2.94 8.44 12.34
CA ILE A 277 -2.50 7.04 12.51
C ILE A 277 -1.01 6.99 12.85
N ARG A 278 -0.18 7.79 12.16
CA ARG A 278 1.26 7.89 12.47
C ARG A 278 1.52 8.33 13.90
N ALA A 279 0.86 9.39 14.35
CA ALA A 279 1.03 9.91 15.71
C ALA A 279 0.62 8.90 16.78
N ASP A 280 -0.51 8.23 16.59
CA ASP A 280 -1.03 7.28 17.59
C ASP A 280 -0.19 6.00 17.66
N ILE A 281 0.32 5.50 16.52
CA ILE A 281 1.24 4.35 16.52
C ILE A 281 2.56 4.71 17.21
N LEU A 282 3.12 5.89 16.94
CA LEU A 282 4.34 6.35 17.60
C LEU A 282 4.14 6.43 19.11
N ALA A 283 3.06 7.06 19.58
CA ALA A 283 2.75 7.17 21.00
C ALA A 283 2.50 5.81 21.68
N ALA A 284 1.87 4.88 20.97
CA ALA A 284 1.62 3.53 21.48
C ALA A 284 2.91 2.71 21.57
N ALA A 285 3.75 2.76 20.55
CA ALA A 285 5.02 2.04 20.50
C ALA A 285 6.01 2.57 21.56
N GLU A 286 6.06 3.88 21.78
CA GLU A 286 6.88 4.50 22.85
C GLU A 286 6.55 3.91 24.22
N LYS A 287 5.24 3.79 24.54
CA LYS A 287 4.78 3.20 25.81
C LYS A 287 5.21 1.74 25.98
N LEU A 288 5.37 1.01 24.88
CA LEU A 288 5.79 -0.40 24.87
C LEU A 288 7.29 -0.58 24.72
N GLY A 289 8.07 0.50 24.55
CA GLY A 289 9.49 0.43 24.24
C GLY A 289 9.78 -0.26 22.91
N ALA A 290 8.88 -0.11 21.92
CA ALA A 290 9.04 -0.67 20.59
C ALA A 290 9.57 0.37 19.60
N GLU A 291 10.40 -0.08 18.66
CA GLU A 291 10.92 0.74 17.57
C GLU A 291 9.89 0.83 16.43
N VAL A 292 9.69 2.02 15.86
CA VAL A 292 8.73 2.28 14.79
C VAL A 292 9.45 2.62 13.49
N TYR A 293 9.05 1.94 12.42
CA TYR A 293 9.55 2.13 11.06
C TYR A 293 8.41 2.58 10.16
N MET A 294 8.42 3.85 9.76
CA MET A 294 7.41 4.46 8.89
C MET A 294 8.09 5.10 7.69
N PRO A 295 7.87 4.63 6.47
CA PRO A 295 8.55 5.16 5.31
C PRO A 295 8.20 6.64 5.11
N PRO A 296 9.05 7.42 4.41
CA PRO A 296 8.72 8.76 3.98
C PRO A 296 7.51 8.73 3.05
N LEU A 297 6.80 9.85 2.93
CA LEU A 297 5.55 9.92 2.16
C LEU A 297 5.72 9.49 0.70
N SER A 298 6.89 9.73 0.12
CA SER A 298 7.23 9.30 -1.25
C SER A 298 7.26 7.79 -1.46
N LEU A 299 7.43 7.00 -0.39
CA LEU A 299 7.45 5.54 -0.45
C LEU A 299 6.18 4.88 0.13
N CYS A 300 5.19 5.68 0.54
CA CYS A 300 3.92 5.14 1.04
C CYS A 300 2.99 4.69 -0.10
N GLY A 301 2.96 5.42 -1.22
CA GLY A 301 2.16 5.08 -2.41
C GLY A 301 2.80 3.98 -3.27
N ASP A 302 2.10 3.59 -4.33
CA ASP A 302 2.58 2.60 -5.28
C ASP A 302 3.79 3.15 -6.05
N ASN A 303 4.86 2.37 -6.12
CA ASN A 303 6.11 2.75 -6.74
C ASN A 303 6.89 1.50 -7.21
N GLY A 304 7.83 1.70 -8.14
CA GLY A 304 8.65 0.60 -8.65
C GLY A 304 9.73 0.15 -7.67
N ALA A 305 10.22 1.08 -6.85
CA ALA A 305 11.31 0.81 -5.93
C ALA A 305 10.92 -0.23 -4.86
N MET A 306 9.69 -0.20 -4.33
CA MET A 306 9.17 -1.17 -3.38
C MET A 306 9.15 -2.59 -3.95
N ILE A 307 8.87 -2.72 -5.24
CA ILE A 307 8.87 -4.00 -5.94
C ILE A 307 10.29 -4.52 -6.14
N GLY A 308 11.22 -3.62 -6.55
CA GLY A 308 12.63 -3.98 -6.68
C GLY A 308 13.29 -4.37 -5.35
N ALA A 309 12.89 -3.71 -4.26
CA ALA A 309 13.37 -4.05 -2.92
C ALA A 309 12.95 -5.47 -2.50
N GLN A 310 11.67 -5.82 -2.67
CA GLN A 310 11.20 -7.18 -2.36
C GLN A 310 11.80 -8.22 -3.31
N ALA A 311 11.90 -7.88 -4.60
CA ALA A 311 12.40 -8.78 -5.62
C ALA A 311 13.80 -9.32 -5.33
N TYR A 312 14.68 -8.53 -4.72
CA TYR A 312 16.01 -8.96 -4.34
C TYR A 312 15.95 -10.17 -3.38
N TYR A 313 15.09 -10.10 -2.38
CA TYR A 313 14.93 -11.19 -1.41
C TYR A 313 14.20 -12.38 -1.99
N GLU A 314 13.20 -12.15 -2.86
CA GLU A 314 12.56 -13.26 -3.61
C GLU A 314 13.60 -14.01 -4.48
N TYR A 315 14.49 -13.29 -5.16
CA TYR A 315 15.56 -13.87 -5.93
C TYR A 315 16.53 -14.71 -5.09
N LEU A 316 16.96 -14.16 -3.93
CA LEU A 316 17.84 -14.90 -3.01
C LEU A 316 17.19 -16.16 -2.44
N ALA A 317 15.88 -16.17 -2.29
CA ALA A 317 15.11 -17.34 -1.89
C ALA A 317 14.85 -18.35 -3.03
N GLY A 318 15.25 -18.02 -4.27
CA GLY A 318 15.03 -18.87 -5.44
C GLY A 318 13.64 -18.74 -6.06
N ASN A 319 12.86 -17.73 -5.67
CA ASN A 319 11.52 -17.48 -6.20
C ASN A 319 11.61 -16.79 -7.56
N VAL A 320 11.87 -17.56 -8.60
CA VAL A 320 11.98 -17.11 -10.00
C VAL A 320 10.86 -17.77 -10.80
N ALA A 321 10.18 -16.98 -11.62
CA ALA A 321 9.10 -17.47 -12.49
C ALA A 321 9.61 -17.80 -13.90
N ASP A 322 8.88 -18.66 -14.57
CA ASP A 322 9.01 -18.89 -16.00
C ASP A 322 8.02 -18.03 -16.81
N MET A 323 7.95 -18.26 -18.13
CA MET A 323 7.07 -17.52 -19.02
C MET A 323 5.58 -17.89 -18.87
N SER A 324 5.22 -18.84 -18.00
CA SER A 324 3.84 -19.18 -17.65
C SER A 324 3.25 -18.25 -16.58
N LEU A 325 4.08 -17.40 -15.95
CA LEU A 325 3.61 -16.43 -14.95
C LEU A 325 2.36 -15.69 -15.43
N ASN A 326 1.33 -15.63 -14.59
CA ASN A 326 0.09 -14.95 -14.90
C ASN A 326 -0.20 -13.84 -13.87
N ALA A 327 -1.12 -12.94 -14.25
CA ALA A 327 -1.66 -11.91 -13.38
C ALA A 327 -2.83 -12.46 -12.55
N TYR A 328 -2.94 -11.99 -11.29
CA TYR A 328 -4.06 -12.34 -10.41
C TYR A 328 -4.65 -11.09 -9.76
N ALA A 329 -5.98 -10.97 -9.83
CA ALA A 329 -6.69 -9.88 -9.15
C ALA A 329 -6.62 -10.01 -7.62
N THR A 330 -6.65 -11.25 -7.13
CA THR A 330 -6.56 -11.58 -5.71
C THR A 330 -5.61 -12.76 -5.52
N LYS A 331 -4.73 -12.68 -4.54
CA LYS A 331 -3.87 -13.79 -4.11
C LYS A 331 -3.42 -13.53 -2.66
N SER A 332 -3.21 -14.59 -1.90
CA SER A 332 -2.71 -14.48 -0.53
C SER A 332 -1.24 -14.04 -0.51
N ILE A 333 -0.89 -13.17 0.44
CA ILE A 333 0.49 -12.79 0.72
C ILE A 333 1.34 -13.98 1.22
N LEU A 334 0.70 -15.02 1.74
CA LEU A 334 1.38 -16.19 2.36
C LEU A 334 2.07 -17.10 1.34
N GLY A 335 1.88 -16.86 0.03
CA GLY A 335 2.52 -17.66 -1.00
C GLY A 335 2.02 -19.09 -0.98
N GLU A 336 0.87 -19.36 -1.59
CA GLU A 336 0.65 -20.71 -2.11
C GLU A 336 1.63 -20.89 -3.25
N SER A 337 2.34 -22.03 -3.28
CA SER A 337 3.26 -22.39 -4.35
C SER A 337 2.62 -22.11 -5.73
N ILE A 338 3.33 -21.34 -6.52
CA ILE A 338 2.98 -21.04 -7.92
C ILE A 338 2.94 -22.32 -8.72
#